data_c866478a5ca4420684f7ac9e48823d28
#
_entry.id   c866478a5ca4420684f7ac9e48823d28
#
_cell.length_a   1.000
_cell.length_b   1.000
_cell.length_c   1.000
_cell.angle_alpha   90.00
_cell.angle_beta   90.00
_cell.angle_gamma   90.00
#
_symmetry.space_group_name_H-M   'P 1'
#
loop_
_entity.id
_entity.type
_entity.pdbx_description
1 polymer ?
#
loop_
_entity_poly.entity_id
_entity_poly.type
_entity_poly.pdbx_seq_one_letter_code
_entity_poly.pdbx_strand_id
1 'polypeptide(L)'
;MSTVYIGHAVGDEHGQASGGEAGNQNGKELRTQPWYLNKKGWIVLRPKDSAVASKLAYDMKAACNNTHIGYDQKQRNTLFDAASKVDYDCSKVTTPCECDCSSLVRVCLWYAGIKVKNFNTASEVDVLMKTGKFEKLTDAKYTEQSSYLKTGDILVTQTKGHTAIVLNDGDKVEPEPKPEPPTPTPTTGSYVEVFGSVNVRDIPTTVMSNIIYTAHKGEKLPYLDDTETDSRGCDWYYVKTPVGNGYISAFTDKDKKYTKLVIAD
;
A
#
# COMPACT_ATOMS: atom_id res chain seq x y z
N MET A 1 18.27 3.39 -11.58
CA MET A 1 17.34 2.37 -11.05
C MET A 1 17.35 2.48 -9.54
N SER A 2 16.22 2.75 -8.91
CA SER A 2 16.13 2.74 -7.45
C SER A 2 16.11 1.30 -6.96
N THR A 3 16.84 1.01 -5.89
CA THR A 3 16.82 -0.31 -5.27
C THR A 3 15.53 -0.50 -4.49
N VAL A 4 14.77 -1.54 -4.82
CA VAL A 4 13.60 -1.93 -4.02
C VAL A 4 14.08 -2.68 -2.78
N TYR A 5 13.59 -2.28 -1.62
CA TYR A 5 13.86 -2.93 -0.34
C TYR A 5 12.64 -3.70 0.15
N ILE A 6 12.91 -4.78 0.85
CA ILE A 6 11.91 -5.57 1.56
C ILE A 6 12.25 -5.64 3.05
N GLY A 7 11.22 -5.77 3.89
CA GLY A 7 11.36 -6.08 5.31
C GLY A 7 10.82 -7.47 5.61
N HIS A 8 11.49 -8.21 6.48
CA HIS A 8 11.10 -9.56 6.87
C HIS A 8 11.79 -10.06 8.15
N ALA A 9 11.22 -11.09 8.77
CA ALA A 9 11.84 -11.86 9.84
C ALA A 9 12.41 -13.16 9.26
N VAL A 10 13.64 -13.54 9.60
CA VAL A 10 14.42 -14.56 8.86
C VAL A 10 14.91 -15.75 9.69
N GLY A 11 15.19 -15.58 10.96
CA GLY A 11 15.72 -16.61 11.87
C GLY A 11 16.15 -15.97 13.17
N ASP A 12 16.37 -16.78 14.20
CA ASP A 12 16.87 -16.33 15.50
C ASP A 12 18.33 -15.85 15.45
N GLU A 13 18.91 -15.43 16.57
CA GLU A 13 20.29 -14.97 16.71
C GLU A 13 21.34 -16.02 16.29
N HIS A 14 20.94 -17.29 16.25
CA HIS A 14 21.77 -18.43 15.81
C HIS A 14 21.49 -18.84 14.36
N GLY A 15 20.56 -18.15 13.67
CA GLY A 15 20.12 -18.49 12.31
C GLY A 15 19.20 -19.72 12.26
N GLN A 16 18.60 -20.11 13.40
CA GLN A 16 17.68 -21.24 13.52
C GLN A 16 16.23 -20.79 13.42
N ALA A 17 15.32 -21.75 13.29
CA ALA A 17 13.89 -21.48 13.24
C ALA A 17 13.26 -21.22 14.62
N SER A 18 13.91 -21.67 15.69
CA SER A 18 13.41 -21.49 17.06
C SER A 18 14.49 -21.83 18.10
N GLY A 19 14.33 -21.30 19.30
CA GLY A 19 15.20 -21.59 20.45
C GLY A 19 16.10 -20.43 20.83
N GLY A 20 15.90 -19.26 20.21
CA GLY A 20 16.59 -18.01 20.53
C GLY A 20 16.02 -17.33 21.78
N GLU A 21 16.62 -16.20 22.15
CA GLU A 21 16.18 -15.33 23.25
C GLU A 21 15.25 -14.24 22.72
N ALA A 22 14.25 -13.85 23.53
CA ALA A 22 13.27 -12.86 23.13
C ALA A 22 13.90 -11.49 22.84
N GLY A 23 13.50 -10.90 21.72
CA GLY A 23 14.07 -9.67 21.15
C GLY A 23 15.14 -9.96 20.11
N ASN A 24 15.56 -8.94 19.37
CA ASN A 24 16.55 -9.08 18.30
C ASN A 24 17.97 -8.97 18.85
N GLN A 25 18.54 -10.08 19.25
CA GLN A 25 19.79 -10.15 19.99
C GLN A 25 21.03 -9.76 19.17
N ASN A 26 20.99 -9.96 17.86
CA ASN A 26 22.13 -9.66 16.99
C ASN A 26 21.86 -8.54 15.96
N GLY A 27 20.68 -7.91 15.99
CA GLY A 27 20.25 -6.89 15.03
C GLY A 27 19.99 -7.40 13.62
N LYS A 28 19.79 -8.74 13.44
CA LYS A 28 19.65 -9.37 12.11
C LYS A 28 18.45 -10.30 11.98
N GLU A 29 17.75 -10.58 13.06
CA GLU A 29 16.64 -11.51 13.09
C GLU A 29 15.45 -10.99 12.28
N LEU A 30 15.15 -9.71 12.45
CA LEU A 30 14.34 -8.93 11.55
C LEU A 30 15.22 -7.93 10.81
N ARG A 31 15.05 -7.81 9.51
CA ARG A 31 15.90 -6.91 8.74
C ARG A 31 15.24 -6.37 7.48
N THR A 32 15.76 -5.24 7.04
CA THR A 32 15.54 -4.73 5.69
C THR A 32 16.69 -5.16 4.78
N GLN A 33 16.39 -5.55 3.56
CA GLN A 33 17.40 -5.86 2.56
C GLN A 33 16.91 -5.52 1.16
N PRO A 34 17.82 -5.37 0.17
CA PRO A 34 17.43 -5.28 -1.22
C PRO A 34 16.58 -6.49 -1.63
N TRP A 35 15.56 -6.23 -2.44
CA TRP A 35 14.78 -7.30 -3.03
C TRP A 35 15.67 -8.29 -3.80
N TYR A 36 15.31 -9.54 -3.77
CA TYR A 36 15.97 -10.61 -4.50
C TYR A 36 14.95 -11.56 -5.11
N LEU A 37 15.31 -12.15 -6.24
CA LEU A 37 14.51 -13.24 -6.80
C LEU A 37 14.71 -14.50 -5.95
N ASN A 38 13.66 -14.88 -5.23
CA ASN A 38 13.70 -16.09 -4.42
C ASN A 38 13.75 -17.33 -5.33
N LYS A 39 14.62 -18.30 -5.02
CA LYS A 39 14.73 -19.56 -5.78
C LYS A 39 13.42 -20.34 -5.86
N LYS A 40 12.51 -20.13 -4.93
CA LYS A 40 11.19 -20.75 -4.84
C LYS A 40 10.09 -19.91 -5.52
N GLY A 41 10.46 -18.80 -6.20
CA GLY A 41 9.55 -17.84 -6.81
C GLY A 41 8.73 -17.05 -5.78
N TRP A 42 8.19 -15.92 -6.21
CA TRP A 42 7.29 -15.08 -5.41
C TRP A 42 5.84 -15.18 -5.90
N ILE A 43 4.91 -15.06 -4.99
CA ILE A 43 3.52 -14.63 -5.19
C ILE A 43 3.45 -13.21 -4.67
N VAL A 44 2.85 -12.30 -5.41
CA VAL A 44 2.71 -10.90 -5.00
C VAL A 44 1.26 -10.59 -4.70
N LEU A 45 1.00 -10.07 -3.50
CA LEU A 45 -0.32 -9.62 -3.06
C LEU A 45 -0.27 -8.11 -2.85
N ARG A 46 -0.91 -7.36 -3.73
CA ARG A 46 -0.94 -5.89 -3.70
C ARG A 46 -2.16 -5.40 -2.95
N PRO A 47 -2.01 -4.54 -1.91
CA PRO A 47 -3.14 -3.84 -1.31
C PRO A 47 -3.85 -2.98 -2.36
N LYS A 48 -5.19 -3.01 -2.38
CA LYS A 48 -6.00 -2.16 -3.27
C LYS A 48 -6.07 -0.70 -2.80
N ASP A 49 -5.78 -0.47 -1.53
CA ASP A 49 -5.81 0.84 -0.87
C ASP A 49 -4.37 1.29 -0.57
N SER A 50 -3.99 2.45 -1.07
CA SER A 50 -2.65 3.02 -0.91
C SER A 50 -2.33 3.41 0.54
N ALA A 51 -3.32 3.79 1.34
CA ALA A 51 -3.12 4.09 2.75
C ALA A 51 -2.82 2.82 3.55
N VAL A 52 -3.48 1.70 3.21
CA VAL A 52 -3.17 0.39 3.75
C VAL A 52 -1.75 -0.02 3.35
N ALA A 53 -1.38 0.14 2.08
CA ALA A 53 -0.05 -0.18 1.56
C ALA A 53 1.06 0.57 2.32
N SER A 54 0.88 1.88 2.51
CA SER A 54 1.82 2.73 3.26
C SER A 54 1.97 2.30 4.72
N LYS A 55 0.86 1.95 5.39
CA LYS A 55 0.88 1.46 6.77
C LYS A 55 1.58 0.12 6.91
N LEU A 56 1.37 -0.81 5.98
CA LEU A 56 2.05 -2.11 5.97
C LEU A 56 3.57 -1.93 5.87
N ALA A 57 4.04 -1.10 4.95
CA ALA A 57 5.46 -0.83 4.76
C ALA A 57 6.07 -0.10 5.96
N TYR A 58 5.34 0.89 6.53
CA TYR A 58 5.78 1.62 7.71
C TYR A 58 6.00 0.68 8.89
N ASP A 59 4.99 -0.13 9.23
CA ASP A 59 5.05 -0.99 10.41
C ASP A 59 6.07 -2.14 10.27
N MET A 60 6.19 -2.70 9.07
CA MET A 60 7.25 -3.66 8.76
C MET A 60 8.65 -3.04 8.95
N LYS A 61 8.86 -1.82 8.47
CA LYS A 61 10.13 -1.11 8.65
C LYS A 61 10.39 -0.79 10.12
N ALA A 62 9.35 -0.40 10.86
CA ALA A 62 9.42 -0.15 12.28
C ALA A 62 9.81 -1.41 13.05
N ALA A 63 9.20 -2.56 12.74
CA ALA A 63 9.56 -3.84 13.33
C ALA A 63 11.04 -4.22 13.06
N CYS A 64 11.50 -4.06 11.82
CA CYS A 64 12.88 -4.35 11.45
C CYS A 64 13.92 -3.46 12.18
N ASN A 65 13.50 -2.28 12.65
CA ASN A 65 14.36 -1.36 13.40
C ASN A 65 14.24 -1.49 14.92
N ASN A 66 13.30 -2.31 15.41
CA ASN A 66 13.03 -2.45 16.83
C ASN A 66 13.73 -3.68 17.41
N THR A 67 14.75 -3.46 18.22
CA THR A 67 15.55 -4.53 18.87
C THR A 67 14.81 -5.32 19.94
N HIS A 68 13.61 -4.91 20.35
CA HIS A 68 12.76 -5.71 21.24
C HIS A 68 11.98 -6.80 20.50
N ILE A 69 12.01 -6.83 19.18
CA ILE A 69 11.29 -7.79 18.35
C ILE A 69 12.28 -8.75 17.72
N GLY A 70 12.26 -10.02 18.12
CA GLY A 70 13.11 -11.09 17.63
C GLY A 70 12.35 -12.16 16.84
N TYR A 71 13.02 -13.27 16.57
CA TYR A 71 12.49 -14.36 15.76
C TYR A 71 12.47 -15.68 16.50
N ASP A 72 11.28 -16.26 16.69
CA ASP A 72 11.10 -17.66 17.09
C ASP A 72 9.76 -18.21 16.57
N GLN A 73 9.79 -19.33 15.83
CA GLN A 73 8.57 -19.96 15.30
C GLN A 73 7.69 -20.57 16.39
N LYS A 74 8.26 -21.00 17.52
CA LYS A 74 7.49 -21.56 18.65
C LYS A 74 6.86 -20.46 19.50
N GLN A 75 7.51 -19.29 19.57
CA GLN A 75 7.05 -18.12 20.32
C GLN A 75 6.40 -17.04 19.43
N ARG A 76 6.09 -17.38 18.18
CA ARG A 76 5.68 -16.49 17.10
C ARG A 76 4.51 -15.54 17.36
N ASN A 77 3.73 -15.75 18.40
CA ASN A 77 2.58 -14.91 18.73
C ASN A 77 2.88 -13.90 19.84
N THR A 78 4.03 -13.93 20.48
CA THR A 78 4.33 -13.02 21.58
C THR A 78 4.44 -11.57 21.13
N LEU A 79 4.92 -11.32 19.88
CA LEU A 79 4.84 -10.01 19.27
C LEU A 79 3.39 -9.51 19.13
N PHE A 80 2.46 -10.38 18.68
CA PHE A 80 1.06 -9.98 18.55
C PHE A 80 0.46 -9.53 19.87
N ASP A 81 0.77 -10.26 20.96
CA ASP A 81 0.30 -9.93 22.30
C ASP A 81 0.93 -8.64 22.84
N ALA A 82 2.23 -8.41 22.59
CA ALA A 82 2.91 -7.17 22.96
C ALA A 82 2.37 -5.97 22.16
N ALA A 83 2.25 -6.10 20.84
CA ALA A 83 1.80 -5.05 19.95
C ALA A 83 0.33 -4.66 20.17
N SER A 84 -0.53 -5.60 20.61
CA SER A 84 -1.93 -5.31 20.93
C SER A 84 -2.12 -4.23 22.00
N LYS A 85 -1.12 -4.03 22.86
CA LYS A 85 -1.12 -3.03 23.94
C LYS A 85 -0.76 -1.62 23.45
N VAL A 86 -0.27 -1.51 22.22
CA VAL A 86 0.21 -0.27 21.60
C VAL A 86 -0.38 -0.09 20.19
N ASP A 87 -1.64 -0.48 20.00
CA ASP A 87 -2.38 -0.37 18.74
C ASP A 87 -1.70 -1.04 17.53
N TYR A 88 -0.97 -2.11 17.79
CA TYR A 88 -0.18 -2.88 16.81
C TYR A 88 0.97 -2.10 16.16
N ASP A 89 1.34 -0.94 16.69
CA ASP A 89 2.45 -0.12 16.22
C ASP A 89 3.80 -0.71 16.70
N CYS A 90 4.48 -1.40 15.79
CA CYS A 90 5.77 -2.03 16.10
C CYS A 90 6.84 -1.05 16.55
N SER A 91 6.73 0.25 16.25
CA SER A 91 7.66 1.27 16.74
C SER A 91 7.55 1.52 18.24
N LYS A 92 6.42 1.15 18.85
CA LYS A 92 6.12 1.37 20.27
C LYS A 92 6.27 0.13 21.15
N VAL A 93 6.63 -1.00 20.57
CA VAL A 93 6.88 -2.23 21.33
C VAL A 93 8.18 -2.07 22.12
N THR A 94 8.09 -2.21 23.46
CA THR A 94 9.23 -2.09 24.39
C THR A 94 9.50 -3.37 25.18
N THR A 95 8.60 -4.35 25.08
CA THR A 95 8.76 -5.65 25.75
C THR A 95 9.44 -6.61 24.78
N PRO A 96 10.52 -7.27 25.17
CA PRO A 96 11.13 -8.33 24.35
C PRO A 96 10.10 -9.39 23.96
N CYS A 97 10.00 -9.68 22.67
CA CYS A 97 9.00 -10.59 22.11
C CYS A 97 9.50 -11.15 20.76
N GLU A 98 8.75 -12.13 20.26
CA GLU A 98 9.13 -12.95 19.13
C GLU A 98 8.03 -13.02 18.07
N CYS A 99 8.46 -13.15 16.82
CA CYS A 99 7.59 -13.45 15.68
C CYS A 99 8.26 -14.45 14.74
N ASP A 100 7.50 -14.97 13.80
CA ASP A 100 8.02 -15.52 12.54
C ASP A 100 7.65 -14.59 11.37
N CYS A 101 8.06 -14.95 10.16
CA CYS A 101 7.79 -14.10 8.98
C CYS A 101 6.29 -13.82 8.79
N SER A 102 5.42 -14.82 8.97
CA SER A 102 3.98 -14.67 8.74
C SER A 102 3.23 -14.01 9.91
N SER A 103 3.65 -14.25 11.15
CA SER A 103 3.05 -13.57 12.30
C SER A 103 3.44 -12.09 12.36
N LEU A 104 4.62 -11.72 11.88
CA LEU A 104 5.01 -10.33 11.69
C LEU A 104 4.09 -9.63 10.66
N VAL A 105 3.87 -10.25 9.50
CA VAL A 105 2.92 -9.73 8.50
C VAL A 105 1.52 -9.57 9.10
N ARG A 106 1.08 -10.51 9.96
CA ARG A 106 -0.20 -10.40 10.67
C ARG A 106 -0.27 -9.16 11.55
N VAL A 107 0.78 -8.79 12.27
CA VAL A 107 0.83 -7.57 13.09
C VAL A 107 0.72 -6.33 12.21
N CYS A 108 1.50 -6.25 11.12
CA CYS A 108 1.42 -5.15 10.15
C CYS A 108 0.01 -5.01 9.54
N LEU A 109 -0.68 -6.12 9.27
CA LEU A 109 -2.07 -6.11 8.81
C LEU A 109 -3.02 -5.49 9.84
N TRP A 110 -2.87 -5.85 11.12
CA TRP A 110 -3.69 -5.28 12.19
C TRP A 110 -3.43 -3.79 12.38
N TYR A 111 -2.16 -3.36 12.31
CA TYR A 111 -1.79 -1.95 12.30
C TYR A 111 -2.43 -1.19 11.13
N ALA A 112 -2.45 -1.80 9.95
CA ALA A 112 -3.10 -1.24 8.77
C ALA A 112 -4.64 -1.29 8.80
N GLY A 113 -5.25 -1.82 9.87
CA GLY A 113 -6.71 -1.92 10.03
C GLY A 113 -7.33 -3.15 9.38
N ILE A 114 -6.53 -4.12 8.93
CA ILE A 114 -7.00 -5.39 8.37
C ILE A 114 -6.93 -6.49 9.43
N LYS A 115 -8.04 -6.72 10.12
CA LYS A 115 -8.14 -7.71 11.18
C LYS A 115 -8.31 -9.12 10.61
N VAL A 116 -7.28 -9.95 10.74
CA VAL A 116 -7.26 -11.35 10.29
C VAL A 116 -6.97 -12.29 11.46
N LYS A 117 -7.44 -13.54 11.35
CA LYS A 117 -7.09 -14.59 12.30
C LYS A 117 -5.61 -14.95 12.17
N ASN A 118 -5.08 -15.70 13.14
CA ASN A 118 -3.73 -16.25 13.05
C ASN A 118 -3.60 -17.16 11.83
N PHE A 119 -2.51 -17.01 11.08
CA PHE A 119 -2.19 -17.79 9.89
C PHE A 119 -0.69 -18.08 9.84
N ASN A 120 -0.30 -18.98 8.98
CA ASN A 120 1.08 -19.22 8.58
C ASN A 120 1.21 -19.01 7.07
N THR A 121 2.41 -19.05 6.53
CA THR A 121 2.67 -18.86 5.10
C THR A 121 1.89 -19.82 4.20
N ALA A 122 1.52 -21.02 4.70
CA ALA A 122 0.73 -21.98 3.92
C ALA A 122 -0.69 -21.49 3.62
N SER A 123 -1.30 -20.73 4.55
CA SER A 123 -2.65 -20.20 4.43
C SER A 123 -2.71 -18.70 4.14
N GLU A 124 -1.58 -18.00 4.17
CA GLU A 124 -1.49 -16.53 4.07
C GLU A 124 -2.19 -15.98 2.82
N VAL A 125 -1.88 -16.52 1.65
CA VAL A 125 -2.47 -16.07 0.39
C VAL A 125 -4.00 -16.18 0.43
N ASP A 126 -4.53 -17.32 0.89
CA ASP A 126 -5.98 -17.55 0.94
C ASP A 126 -6.66 -16.64 1.97
N VAL A 127 -6.02 -16.43 3.13
CA VAL A 127 -6.53 -15.52 4.17
C VAL A 127 -6.60 -14.09 3.64
N LEU A 128 -5.55 -13.60 2.99
CA LEU A 128 -5.49 -12.23 2.48
C LEU A 128 -6.47 -12.02 1.31
N MET A 129 -6.54 -12.95 0.38
CA MET A 129 -7.49 -12.86 -0.74
C MET A 129 -8.95 -12.87 -0.29
N LYS A 130 -9.31 -13.65 0.75
CA LYS A 130 -10.65 -13.67 1.34
C LYS A 130 -11.08 -12.33 1.95
N THR A 131 -10.15 -11.45 2.30
CA THR A 131 -10.50 -10.09 2.78
C THR A 131 -11.10 -9.21 1.68
N GLY A 132 -10.88 -9.53 0.41
CA GLY A 132 -11.25 -8.70 -0.75
C GLY A 132 -10.39 -7.43 -0.90
N LYS A 133 -9.42 -7.21 -0.01
CA LYS A 133 -8.59 -5.99 0.05
C LYS A 133 -7.28 -6.08 -0.74
N PHE A 134 -6.97 -7.23 -1.30
CA PHE A 134 -5.75 -7.48 -2.05
C PHE A 134 -6.05 -7.94 -3.47
N GLU A 135 -5.11 -7.66 -4.36
CA GLU A 135 -5.00 -8.21 -5.69
C GLU A 135 -3.81 -9.18 -5.73
N LYS A 136 -4.00 -10.33 -6.38
CA LYS A 136 -2.93 -11.30 -6.59
C LYS A 136 -2.32 -11.08 -7.96
N LEU A 137 -1.05 -10.70 -8.01
CA LEU A 137 -0.29 -10.45 -9.23
C LEU A 137 0.58 -11.68 -9.56
N THR A 138 0.41 -12.23 -10.76
CA THR A 138 1.07 -13.47 -11.18
C THR A 138 2.01 -13.30 -12.37
N ASP A 139 1.96 -12.17 -13.05
CA ASP A 139 2.81 -11.93 -14.22
C ASP A 139 4.29 -11.86 -13.83
N ALA A 140 5.17 -12.34 -14.69
CA ALA A 140 6.62 -12.36 -14.49
C ALA A 140 7.20 -10.96 -14.15
N LYS A 141 6.60 -9.88 -14.69
CA LYS A 141 6.99 -8.50 -14.37
C LYS A 141 6.88 -8.14 -12.88
N TYR A 142 6.02 -8.82 -12.10
CA TYR A 142 5.90 -8.64 -10.65
C TYR A 142 6.63 -9.69 -9.84
N THR A 143 6.72 -10.92 -10.36
CA THR A 143 7.19 -12.08 -9.60
C THR A 143 8.67 -12.38 -9.81
N GLU A 144 9.26 -11.92 -10.92
CA GLU A 144 10.66 -12.21 -11.31
C GLU A 144 11.57 -10.99 -11.32
N GLN A 145 11.02 -9.79 -11.14
CA GLN A 145 11.79 -8.54 -11.08
C GLN A 145 11.13 -7.55 -10.11
N SER A 146 11.92 -6.59 -9.63
CA SER A 146 11.44 -5.61 -8.65
C SER A 146 10.87 -4.33 -9.24
N SER A 147 11.07 -4.10 -10.54
CA SER A 147 10.78 -2.80 -11.19
C SER A 147 9.32 -2.36 -11.07
N TYR A 148 8.39 -3.30 -10.98
CA TYR A 148 6.95 -3.04 -10.86
C TYR A 148 6.37 -3.29 -9.47
N LEU A 149 7.20 -3.64 -8.49
CA LEU A 149 6.76 -3.77 -7.12
C LEU A 149 6.42 -2.40 -6.54
N LYS A 150 5.43 -2.36 -5.67
CA LYS A 150 4.99 -1.14 -4.98
C LYS A 150 5.13 -1.30 -3.47
N THR A 151 5.30 -0.18 -2.81
CA THR A 151 5.26 -0.07 -1.34
C THR A 151 4.04 -0.81 -0.80
N GLY A 152 4.26 -1.66 0.20
CA GLY A 152 3.21 -2.45 0.83
C GLY A 152 2.82 -3.74 0.10
N ASP A 153 3.40 -4.07 -1.07
CA ASP A 153 3.23 -5.38 -1.69
C ASP A 153 3.71 -6.47 -0.72
N ILE A 154 2.88 -7.47 -0.49
CA ILE A 154 3.23 -8.64 0.33
C ILE A 154 3.73 -9.74 -0.60
N LEU A 155 4.93 -10.22 -0.36
CA LEU A 155 5.60 -11.26 -1.11
C LEU A 155 5.51 -12.57 -0.34
N VAL A 156 4.95 -13.61 -0.93
CA VAL A 156 4.89 -14.96 -0.35
C VAL A 156 5.59 -15.92 -1.30
N THR A 157 6.50 -16.77 -0.82
CA THR A 157 7.13 -17.77 -1.69
C THR A 157 6.10 -18.76 -2.21
N GLN A 158 6.23 -19.21 -3.47
CA GLN A 158 5.30 -20.17 -4.09
C GLN A 158 5.21 -21.48 -3.28
N THR A 159 6.31 -21.90 -2.64
CA THR A 159 6.33 -23.04 -1.71
C THR A 159 5.80 -22.72 -0.33
N LYS A 160 5.31 -21.47 -0.12
CA LYS A 160 4.68 -21.04 1.14
C LYS A 160 5.56 -21.20 2.38
N GLY A 161 6.86 -21.00 2.24
CA GLY A 161 7.85 -21.14 3.32
C GLY A 161 8.38 -19.82 3.85
N HIS A 162 8.09 -18.67 3.18
CA HIS A 162 8.57 -17.35 3.59
C HIS A 162 7.68 -16.24 3.06
N THR A 163 7.64 -15.12 3.80
CA THR A 163 6.91 -13.91 3.41
C THR A 163 7.69 -12.65 3.79
N ALA A 164 7.47 -11.56 3.05
CA ALA A 164 8.09 -10.25 3.24
C ALA A 164 7.15 -9.13 2.78
N ILE A 165 7.42 -7.89 3.18
CA ILE A 165 6.71 -6.70 2.70
C ILE A 165 7.68 -5.77 1.98
N VAL A 166 7.26 -5.25 0.82
CA VAL A 166 8.00 -4.26 0.03
C VAL A 166 7.93 -2.90 0.70
N LEU A 167 9.06 -2.22 0.85
CA LEU A 167 9.19 -0.98 1.62
C LEU A 167 9.22 0.29 0.78
N ASN A 168 9.52 0.18 -0.50
CA ASN A 168 9.56 1.30 -1.45
C ASN A 168 9.28 0.83 -2.88
N ASP A 169 8.82 1.75 -3.71
CA ASP A 169 8.43 1.47 -5.09
C ASP A 169 9.63 1.10 -5.98
N GLY A 170 9.37 0.25 -6.97
CA GLY A 170 10.25 0.03 -8.11
C GLY A 170 10.22 1.20 -9.10
N ASP A 171 11.17 1.22 -10.03
CA ASP A 171 11.38 2.33 -10.98
C ASP A 171 10.30 2.41 -12.07
N LYS A 172 9.59 1.35 -12.34
CA LYS A 172 8.58 1.31 -13.39
C LYS A 172 7.20 1.50 -12.77
N VAL A 173 6.58 2.60 -13.15
CA VAL A 173 5.14 2.75 -12.97
C VAL A 173 4.49 1.81 -13.98
N GLU A 174 3.51 1.02 -13.55
CA GLU A 174 2.66 0.30 -14.47
C GLU A 174 2.08 1.32 -15.46
N PRO A 175 2.16 1.11 -16.78
CA PRO A 175 1.39 1.96 -17.68
C PRO A 175 -0.04 1.89 -17.18
N GLU A 176 -0.61 3.05 -16.80
CA GLU A 176 -2.04 3.12 -16.52
C GLU A 176 -2.76 2.33 -17.61
N PRO A 177 -3.74 1.48 -17.28
CA PRO A 177 -4.51 0.77 -18.29
C PRO A 177 -4.89 1.85 -19.30
N LYS A 178 -4.42 1.68 -20.55
CA LYS A 178 -4.71 2.62 -21.63
C LYS A 178 -6.19 2.94 -21.50
N PRO A 179 -6.60 4.21 -21.36
CA PRO A 179 -8.01 4.53 -21.19
C PRO A 179 -8.76 3.74 -22.26
N GLU A 180 -9.67 2.86 -21.86
CA GLU A 180 -10.61 2.31 -22.83
C GLU A 180 -11.17 3.51 -23.59
N PRO A 181 -11.30 3.45 -24.93
CA PRO A 181 -11.87 4.54 -25.68
C PRO A 181 -13.15 4.96 -24.95
N PRO A 182 -13.32 6.26 -24.65
CA PRO A 182 -14.35 6.72 -23.73
C PRO A 182 -15.66 6.03 -24.09
N THR A 183 -16.18 5.21 -23.19
CA THR A 183 -17.55 4.71 -23.30
C THR A 183 -18.39 5.98 -23.45
N PRO A 184 -19.24 6.12 -24.48
CA PRO A 184 -19.96 7.35 -24.71
C PRO A 184 -20.66 7.75 -23.42
N THR A 185 -20.22 8.88 -22.85
CA THR A 185 -20.74 9.42 -21.60
C THR A 185 -22.24 9.65 -21.80
N PRO A 186 -23.11 9.24 -20.85
CA PRO A 186 -24.51 9.60 -20.93
C PRO A 186 -24.62 11.12 -21.04
N THR A 187 -25.28 11.60 -22.06
CA THR A 187 -25.41 13.03 -22.44
C THR A 187 -26.37 13.80 -21.53
N THR A 188 -26.63 13.29 -20.33
CA THR A 188 -27.60 13.87 -19.38
C THR A 188 -26.95 14.02 -18.02
N GLY A 189 -26.37 15.19 -17.73
CA GLY A 189 -25.87 15.56 -16.42
C GLY A 189 -24.76 16.61 -16.48
N SER A 190 -24.57 17.31 -15.38
CA SER A 190 -23.50 18.28 -15.20
C SER A 190 -22.13 17.58 -15.18
N TYR A 191 -21.10 18.21 -15.75
CA TYR A 191 -19.75 17.64 -15.80
C TYR A 191 -18.67 18.72 -15.71
N VAL A 192 -17.46 18.29 -15.36
CA VAL A 192 -16.26 19.13 -15.41
C VAL A 192 -15.46 18.76 -16.66
N GLU A 193 -15.27 19.72 -17.56
CA GLU A 193 -14.45 19.59 -18.76
C GLU A 193 -13.01 19.97 -18.46
N VAL A 194 -12.06 19.14 -18.92
CA VAL A 194 -10.62 19.26 -18.62
C VAL A 194 -9.85 19.75 -19.85
N PHE A 195 -9.09 20.83 -19.70
CA PHE A 195 -8.31 21.45 -20.80
C PHE A 195 -6.80 21.20 -20.72
N GLY A 196 -6.33 20.53 -19.67
CA GLY A 196 -4.92 20.18 -19.44
C GLY A 196 -4.77 18.89 -18.66
N SER A 197 -3.62 18.64 -18.05
CA SER A 197 -3.47 17.57 -17.03
C SER A 197 -3.75 18.14 -15.65
N VAL A 198 -4.74 17.59 -14.95
CA VAL A 198 -5.16 18.06 -13.62
C VAL A 198 -5.34 16.87 -12.69
N ASN A 199 -4.75 16.96 -11.50
CA ASN A 199 -4.87 15.92 -10.49
C ASN A 199 -6.22 15.99 -9.78
N VAL A 200 -6.92 14.87 -9.70
CA VAL A 200 -8.07 14.65 -8.84
C VAL A 200 -7.58 14.10 -7.51
N ARG A 201 -8.07 14.63 -6.39
CA ARG A 201 -7.54 14.39 -5.05
C ARG A 201 -8.64 13.88 -4.11
N ASP A 202 -8.24 13.20 -3.05
CA ASP A 202 -9.15 12.68 -2.02
C ASP A 202 -9.79 13.78 -1.16
N ILE A 203 -9.13 14.94 -1.02
CA ILE A 203 -9.65 16.13 -0.33
C ILE A 203 -9.36 17.39 -1.15
N PRO A 204 -10.17 18.47 -1.00
CA PRO A 204 -10.08 19.69 -1.83
C PRO A 204 -8.91 20.60 -1.43
N THR A 205 -7.69 20.11 -1.54
CA THR A 205 -6.45 20.84 -1.24
C THR A 205 -5.26 20.21 -1.96
N THR A 206 -4.19 20.98 -2.14
CA THR A 206 -2.90 20.47 -2.61
C THR A 206 -1.95 20.09 -1.47
N VAL A 207 -2.32 20.38 -0.23
CA VAL A 207 -1.50 20.14 0.96
C VAL A 207 -2.03 18.88 1.68
N MET A 208 -1.16 17.90 1.90
CA MET A 208 -1.49 16.64 2.61
C MET A 208 -2.62 15.81 1.96
N SER A 209 -2.91 16.01 0.67
CA SER A 209 -3.90 15.24 -0.08
C SER A 209 -3.24 14.23 -1.00
N ASN A 210 -3.90 13.08 -1.21
CA ASN A 210 -3.45 12.07 -2.16
C ASN A 210 -4.04 12.33 -3.55
N ILE A 211 -3.25 12.09 -4.59
CA ILE A 211 -3.73 12.07 -5.97
C ILE A 211 -4.37 10.70 -6.20
N ILE A 212 -5.68 10.68 -6.51
CA ILE A 212 -6.42 9.45 -6.79
C ILE A 212 -6.58 9.21 -8.28
N TYR A 213 -6.50 10.28 -9.11
CA TYR A 213 -6.59 10.20 -10.55
C TYR A 213 -5.91 11.42 -11.17
N THR A 214 -5.37 11.29 -12.38
CA THR A 214 -4.90 12.42 -13.19
C THR A 214 -5.78 12.53 -14.42
N ALA A 215 -6.62 13.57 -14.46
CA ALA A 215 -7.48 13.85 -15.60
C ALA A 215 -6.69 14.54 -16.72
N HIS A 216 -6.97 14.18 -17.97
CA HIS A 216 -6.28 14.65 -19.14
C HIS A 216 -7.15 15.55 -20.02
N LYS A 217 -6.50 16.33 -20.88
CA LYS A 217 -7.19 17.23 -21.80
C LYS A 217 -8.23 16.50 -22.65
N GLY A 218 -9.44 17.04 -22.64
CA GLY A 218 -10.59 16.53 -23.39
C GLY A 218 -11.50 15.59 -22.58
N GLU A 219 -11.09 15.20 -21.38
CA GLU A 219 -11.97 14.43 -20.51
C GLU A 219 -13.14 15.26 -19.97
N LYS A 220 -14.28 14.59 -19.80
CA LYS A 220 -15.48 15.13 -19.18
C LYS A 220 -15.83 14.24 -17.98
N LEU A 221 -15.56 14.74 -16.78
CA LEU A 221 -15.80 14.01 -15.55
C LEU A 221 -17.17 14.37 -15.01
N PRO A 222 -18.09 13.40 -14.78
CA PRO A 222 -19.39 13.66 -14.17
C PRO A 222 -19.24 14.43 -12.85
N TYR A 223 -19.91 15.56 -12.74
CA TYR A 223 -19.97 16.36 -11.52
C TYR A 223 -20.98 15.78 -10.56
N LEU A 224 -20.64 15.70 -9.28
CA LEU A 224 -21.43 15.06 -8.22
C LEU A 224 -22.10 16.09 -7.29
N ASP A 225 -22.42 17.28 -7.84
CA ASP A 225 -23.17 18.36 -7.21
C ASP A 225 -22.58 18.87 -5.88
N ASP A 226 -21.24 18.77 -5.73
CA ASP A 226 -20.51 19.27 -4.57
C ASP A 226 -19.31 20.11 -5.01
N THR A 227 -19.20 21.33 -4.45
CA THR A 227 -18.09 22.27 -4.70
C THR A 227 -17.61 22.81 -3.36
N GLU A 228 -16.31 22.64 -3.10
CA GLU A 228 -15.66 23.22 -1.93
C GLU A 228 -14.62 24.28 -2.35
N THR A 229 -14.46 25.29 -1.51
CA THR A 229 -13.46 26.36 -1.74
C THR A 229 -12.36 26.22 -0.71
N ASP A 230 -11.11 26.10 -1.15
CA ASP A 230 -9.97 25.99 -0.24
C ASP A 230 -9.58 27.34 0.37
N SER A 231 -8.65 27.33 1.34
CA SER A 231 -8.17 28.53 2.05
C SER A 231 -7.51 29.59 1.15
N ARG A 232 -7.22 29.27 -0.11
CA ARG A 232 -6.68 30.19 -1.12
C ARG A 232 -7.75 30.78 -2.03
N GLY A 233 -9.03 30.43 -1.80
CA GLY A 233 -10.16 30.83 -2.62
C GLY A 233 -10.26 30.05 -3.95
N CYS A 234 -9.67 28.86 -4.03
CA CYS A 234 -9.78 28.01 -5.20
C CYS A 234 -10.96 27.03 -5.04
N ASP A 235 -11.84 26.99 -6.01
CA ASP A 235 -12.95 26.03 -6.05
C ASP A 235 -12.44 24.65 -6.47
N TRP A 236 -13.03 23.64 -5.85
CA TRP A 236 -12.79 22.23 -6.09
C TRP A 236 -14.11 21.55 -6.36
N TYR A 237 -14.24 20.94 -7.53
CA TYR A 237 -15.44 20.22 -7.96
C TYR A 237 -15.34 18.76 -7.62
N TYR A 238 -16.35 18.22 -6.93
CA TYR A 238 -16.41 16.78 -6.64
C TYR A 238 -16.88 16.04 -7.87
N VAL A 239 -16.06 15.12 -8.38
CA VAL A 239 -16.26 14.45 -9.66
C VAL A 239 -16.10 12.94 -9.55
N LYS A 240 -16.77 12.21 -10.45
CA LYS A 240 -16.59 10.77 -10.64
C LYS A 240 -15.45 10.53 -11.62
N THR A 241 -14.52 9.64 -11.25
CA THR A 241 -13.43 9.18 -12.11
C THR A 241 -13.54 7.67 -12.35
N PRO A 242 -12.79 7.07 -13.28
CA PRO A 242 -12.76 5.63 -13.49
C PRO A 242 -12.33 4.81 -12.27
N VAL A 243 -11.60 5.43 -11.34
CA VAL A 243 -11.01 4.74 -10.17
C VAL A 243 -11.65 5.14 -8.84
N GLY A 244 -12.65 6.02 -8.84
CA GLY A 244 -13.34 6.50 -7.64
C GLY A 244 -13.72 7.97 -7.75
N ASN A 245 -14.31 8.51 -6.69
CA ASN A 245 -14.73 9.91 -6.64
C ASN A 245 -13.67 10.76 -5.95
N GLY A 246 -13.55 12.04 -6.34
CA GLY A 246 -12.63 12.99 -5.72
C GLY A 246 -12.80 14.41 -6.23
N TYR A 247 -11.94 15.30 -5.73
CA TYR A 247 -11.99 16.72 -6.00
C TYR A 247 -10.99 17.13 -7.08
N ILE A 248 -11.47 17.84 -8.10
CA ILE A 248 -10.64 18.45 -9.15
C ILE A 248 -10.67 19.98 -9.03
N SER A 249 -9.48 20.60 -9.05
CA SER A 249 -9.37 22.06 -8.89
C SER A 249 -9.86 22.81 -10.12
N ALA A 250 -10.58 23.91 -9.90
CA ALA A 250 -10.93 24.88 -10.95
C ALA A 250 -9.68 25.57 -11.55
N PHE A 251 -8.61 25.69 -10.76
CA PHE A 251 -7.37 26.36 -11.14
C PHE A 251 -6.16 25.50 -10.75
N THR A 252 -5.17 25.40 -11.61
CA THR A 252 -3.89 24.74 -11.31
C THR A 252 -2.71 25.69 -11.26
N ASP A 253 -2.87 26.93 -11.73
CA ASP A 253 -1.86 27.99 -11.68
C ASP A 253 -2.53 29.36 -11.58
N LYS A 254 -1.84 30.39 -11.09
CA LYS A 254 -2.37 31.69 -10.66
C LYS A 254 -3.37 32.37 -11.60
N ASP A 255 -3.46 31.98 -12.88
CA ASP A 255 -4.40 32.54 -13.87
C ASP A 255 -4.81 31.56 -14.98
N LYS A 256 -4.49 30.26 -14.88
CA LYS A 256 -4.85 29.28 -15.90
C LYS A 256 -5.95 28.36 -15.40
N LYS A 257 -7.13 28.48 -16.00
CA LYS A 257 -8.22 27.52 -15.83
C LYS A 257 -7.91 26.28 -16.68
N TYR A 258 -7.72 25.13 -16.02
CA TYR A 258 -7.57 23.86 -16.72
C TYR A 258 -8.83 23.02 -16.66
N THR A 259 -9.85 23.51 -15.97
CA THR A 259 -11.16 22.85 -15.87
C THR A 259 -12.28 23.87 -16.02
N LYS A 260 -13.46 23.41 -16.47
CA LYS A 260 -14.70 24.19 -16.56
C LYS A 260 -15.86 23.33 -16.12
N LEU A 261 -16.59 23.78 -15.10
CA LEU A 261 -17.87 23.18 -14.73
C LEU A 261 -18.93 23.55 -15.79
N VAL A 262 -19.62 22.55 -16.29
CA VAL A 262 -20.74 22.67 -17.23
C VAL A 262 -21.96 22.07 -16.53
N ILE A 263 -22.93 22.91 -16.20
CA ILE A 263 -24.19 22.51 -15.61
C ILE A 263 -25.17 22.17 -16.72
N ALA A 264 -25.83 21.02 -16.64
CA ALA A 264 -26.93 20.68 -17.52
C ALA A 264 -28.19 21.44 -17.07
N ASP A 265 -28.92 21.99 -18.02
CA ASP A 265 -30.21 22.66 -17.80
C ASP A 265 -31.30 21.64 -17.44
#